data_c093d5777436a8f964029b0797da79f2
#
_entry.id   c093d5777436a8f964029b0797da79f2
#
_cell.length_a   1.000
_cell.length_b   1.000
_cell.length_c   1.000
_cell.angle_alpha   90.00
_cell.angle_beta   90.00
_cell.angle_gamma   90.00
#
_symmetry.space_group_name_H-M   'P 1'
#
loop_
_entity.id
_entity.type
_entity.pdbx_description
1 polymer ?
#
loop_
_entity_poly.entity_id
_entity_poly.type
_entity_poly.pdbx_seq_one_letter_code
_entity_poly.pdbx_strand_id
1 'polypeptide(L)'
;MKIKMLLAAAAAVMLTATAAQAAPEKAKLTLGVGGKPLLYYLPLTIAEQKGYFKAEGLDVEINDFGGGAKSLQALVGGSVDAVTGAYEHTIRMQEKGQDIRAVIELGRFPGIVLAVKTEHQGKVKSAADLKGMKIGVTAPGSSTNFFVNYLIAKAGGNYKDVAFIGVGAGAGAVAAMQKGEIDAISNLDPVISKLEMDKTVFVLADSRTEAGTKAIFGGSNPAAVLYLKNDFIEKNPQTTQALVNAFHKALVWLATAKPADVAATVPEAYYLGDKALYMEAVKNSMETYSRTGVISPDGMKSAYNMLAQFDEGLAKANLDLNKTFVDKFVKAVKK
;
A
#
# COMPACT_ATOMS: atom_id res chain seq x y z
N MET A 1 -31.37 -73.88 28.54
CA MET A 1 -30.80 -72.68 29.16
C MET A 1 -30.02 -71.88 28.05
N LYS A 2 -30.67 -70.85 27.52
CA LYS A 2 -30.12 -70.06 26.41
C LYS A 2 -29.80 -68.66 26.95
N ILE A 3 -28.51 -68.35 27.07
CA ILE A 3 -28.02 -67.05 27.49
C ILE A 3 -28.03 -66.13 26.27
N LYS A 4 -28.81 -65.05 26.25
CA LYS A 4 -28.80 -64.03 25.24
C LYS A 4 -27.75 -62.99 25.64
N MET A 5 -26.66 -62.89 24.83
CA MET A 5 -25.72 -61.77 24.91
C MET A 5 -26.31 -60.54 24.22
N LEU A 6 -26.54 -59.46 24.98
CA LEU A 6 -26.80 -58.14 24.45
C LEU A 6 -25.47 -57.44 24.16
N LEU A 7 -25.16 -57.20 22.86
CA LEU A 7 -24.11 -56.28 22.44
C LEU A 7 -24.67 -54.84 22.47
N ALA A 8 -24.23 -54.05 23.41
CA ALA A 8 -24.44 -52.61 23.41
C ALA A 8 -23.36 -51.96 22.50
N ALA A 9 -23.77 -51.51 21.33
CA ALA A 9 -22.92 -50.69 20.45
C ALA A 9 -22.91 -49.23 20.95
N ALA A 10 -21.85 -48.84 21.63
CA ALA A 10 -21.60 -47.43 21.97
C ALA A 10 -21.10 -46.69 20.71
N ALA A 11 -21.98 -45.93 20.05
CA ALA A 11 -21.61 -45.02 18.99
C ALA A 11 -20.91 -43.79 19.62
N ALA A 12 -19.59 -43.77 19.54
CA ALA A 12 -18.79 -42.59 19.89
C ALA A 12 -19.00 -41.53 18.80
N VAL A 13 -19.86 -40.56 19.02
CA VAL A 13 -19.95 -39.35 18.20
C VAL A 13 -18.74 -38.51 18.50
N MET A 14 -17.72 -38.58 17.64
CA MET A 14 -16.62 -37.62 17.64
C MET A 14 -17.19 -36.26 17.16
N LEU A 15 -17.53 -35.38 18.10
CA LEU A 15 -17.70 -33.96 17.83
C LEU A 15 -16.30 -33.41 17.47
N THR A 16 -16.02 -33.27 16.18
CA THR A 16 -14.95 -32.42 15.71
C THR A 16 -15.37 -30.98 16.02
N ALA A 17 -14.92 -30.48 17.17
CA ALA A 17 -15.00 -29.06 17.47
C ALA A 17 -14.14 -28.32 16.43
N THR A 18 -14.73 -27.91 15.31
CA THR A 18 -14.16 -26.84 14.50
C THR A 18 -14.09 -25.64 15.44
N ALA A 19 -12.87 -25.23 15.79
CA ALA A 19 -12.67 -23.99 16.53
C ALA A 19 -13.32 -22.88 15.71
N ALA A 20 -14.56 -22.54 16.06
CA ALA A 20 -15.26 -21.42 15.44
C ALA A 20 -14.40 -20.18 15.70
N GLN A 21 -13.93 -19.54 14.64
CA GLN A 21 -13.24 -18.27 14.75
C GLN A 21 -14.21 -17.30 15.42
N ALA A 22 -13.76 -16.62 16.48
CA ALA A 22 -14.62 -15.67 17.19
C ALA A 22 -15.11 -14.61 16.20
N ALA A 23 -16.39 -14.26 16.30
CA ALA A 23 -16.98 -13.23 15.41
C ALA A 23 -16.25 -11.89 15.59
N PRO A 24 -16.11 -11.10 14.52
CA PRO A 24 -15.57 -9.74 14.60
C PRO A 24 -16.37 -8.88 15.60
N GLU A 25 -15.70 -8.11 16.46
CA GLU A 25 -16.34 -7.19 17.42
C GLU A 25 -17.07 -6.06 16.67
N LYS A 26 -16.51 -5.64 15.53
CA LYS A 26 -17.08 -4.65 14.63
C LYS A 26 -17.12 -5.23 13.22
N ALA A 27 -18.23 -5.86 12.82
CA ALA A 27 -18.37 -6.47 11.50
C ALA A 27 -18.52 -5.44 10.38
N LYS A 28 -19.20 -4.30 10.61
CA LYS A 28 -19.35 -3.22 9.65
C LYS A 28 -18.33 -2.12 9.93
N LEU A 29 -17.48 -1.83 8.95
CA LEU A 29 -16.39 -0.83 9.09
C LEU A 29 -16.14 -0.08 7.78
N THR A 30 -15.53 1.10 7.93
CA THR A 30 -15.10 1.95 6.82
C THR A 30 -13.60 1.86 6.62
N LEU A 31 -13.15 1.70 5.38
CA LEU A 31 -11.75 1.62 5.00
C LEU A 31 -11.40 2.71 3.99
N GLY A 32 -10.41 3.55 4.33
CA GLY A 32 -9.90 4.59 3.46
C GLY A 32 -8.78 4.09 2.55
N VAL A 33 -8.71 4.63 1.35
CA VAL A 33 -7.62 4.39 0.39
C VAL A 33 -7.24 5.66 -0.36
N GLY A 34 -5.99 5.78 -0.74
CA GLY A 34 -5.46 6.99 -1.39
C GLY A 34 -5.26 6.84 -2.89
N GLY A 35 -6.26 6.32 -3.61
CA GLY A 35 -6.20 6.07 -5.05
C GLY A 35 -6.40 4.60 -5.38
N LYS A 36 -7.62 4.12 -5.21
CA LYS A 36 -8.00 2.70 -5.36
C LYS A 36 -7.57 2.06 -6.69
N PRO A 37 -7.53 2.77 -7.84
CA PRO A 37 -7.06 2.20 -9.11
C PRO A 37 -5.56 1.92 -9.17
N LEU A 38 -4.74 2.48 -8.27
CA LEU A 38 -3.29 2.25 -8.28
C LEU A 38 -2.95 0.80 -7.94
N LEU A 39 -1.98 0.24 -8.67
CA LEU A 39 -1.49 -1.12 -8.41
C LEU A 39 -0.87 -1.26 -7.00
N TYR A 40 -0.47 -0.16 -6.39
CA TYR A 40 -0.06 -0.08 -4.98
C TYR A 40 -1.12 -0.65 -4.02
N TYR A 41 -2.41 -0.46 -4.35
CA TYR A 41 -3.55 -0.90 -3.55
C TYR A 41 -4.26 -2.12 -4.15
N LEU A 42 -3.66 -2.79 -5.13
CA LEU A 42 -4.26 -3.96 -5.76
C LEU A 42 -4.70 -5.05 -4.76
N PRO A 43 -3.95 -5.35 -3.67
CA PRO A 43 -4.41 -6.32 -2.67
C PRO A 43 -5.78 -5.96 -2.06
N LEU A 44 -6.08 -4.67 -1.86
CA LEU A 44 -7.41 -4.21 -1.41
C LEU A 44 -8.50 -4.55 -2.43
N THR A 45 -8.27 -4.19 -3.70
CA THR A 45 -9.22 -4.45 -4.77
C THR A 45 -9.46 -5.95 -4.94
N ILE A 46 -8.42 -6.77 -4.87
CA ILE A 46 -8.57 -8.24 -4.94
C ILE A 46 -9.37 -8.77 -3.74
N ALA A 47 -9.08 -8.31 -2.53
CA ALA A 47 -9.83 -8.73 -1.34
C ALA A 47 -11.32 -8.39 -1.44
N GLU A 48 -11.65 -7.20 -1.96
CA GLU A 48 -13.04 -6.77 -2.22
C GLU A 48 -13.70 -7.62 -3.30
N GLN A 49 -13.12 -7.65 -4.51
CA GLN A 49 -13.73 -8.28 -5.68
C GLN A 49 -13.87 -9.80 -5.54
N LYS A 50 -12.98 -10.45 -4.79
CA LYS A 50 -13.06 -11.88 -4.49
C LYS A 50 -13.88 -12.20 -3.24
N GLY A 51 -14.46 -11.19 -2.61
CA GLY A 51 -15.34 -11.37 -1.44
C GLY A 51 -14.61 -11.84 -0.18
N TYR A 52 -13.29 -11.62 -0.07
CA TYR A 52 -12.51 -12.10 1.09
C TYR A 52 -12.91 -11.42 2.39
N PHE A 53 -13.32 -10.15 2.37
CA PHE A 53 -13.87 -9.47 3.54
C PHE A 53 -15.15 -10.15 4.03
N LYS A 54 -16.09 -10.44 3.13
CA LYS A 54 -17.34 -11.13 3.45
C LYS A 54 -17.09 -12.54 4.00
N ALA A 55 -16.11 -13.25 3.44
CA ALA A 55 -15.70 -14.57 3.90
C ALA A 55 -15.14 -14.58 5.34
N GLU A 56 -14.62 -13.44 5.79
CA GLU A 56 -14.15 -13.21 7.17
C GLU A 56 -15.24 -12.58 8.07
N GLY A 57 -16.49 -12.48 7.60
CA GLY A 57 -17.60 -11.89 8.36
C GLY A 57 -17.60 -10.37 8.42
N LEU A 58 -16.90 -9.69 7.50
CA LEU A 58 -16.79 -8.23 7.46
C LEU A 58 -17.63 -7.63 6.33
N ASP A 59 -18.35 -6.55 6.65
CA ASP A 59 -18.98 -5.62 5.71
C ASP A 59 -18.14 -4.35 5.65
N VAL A 60 -17.32 -4.22 4.59
CA VAL A 60 -16.33 -3.15 4.45
C VAL A 60 -16.78 -2.15 3.40
N GLU A 61 -17.06 -0.92 3.82
CA GLU A 61 -17.27 0.24 2.94
C GLU A 61 -15.91 0.87 2.61
N ILE A 62 -15.56 0.95 1.32
CA ILE A 62 -14.27 1.49 0.88
C ILE A 62 -14.45 2.90 0.34
N ASN A 63 -13.76 3.87 0.96
CA ASN A 63 -13.76 5.28 0.59
C ASN A 63 -12.43 5.68 -0.06
N ASP A 64 -12.46 6.07 -1.34
CA ASP A 64 -11.27 6.54 -2.07
C ASP A 64 -11.10 8.06 -1.94
N PHE A 65 -9.97 8.46 -1.38
CA PHE A 65 -9.61 9.88 -1.18
C PHE A 65 -8.66 10.42 -2.28
N GLY A 66 -8.28 9.61 -3.25
CA GLY A 66 -7.40 9.99 -4.37
C GLY A 66 -5.95 10.32 -3.99
N GLY A 67 -5.57 10.18 -2.72
CA GLY A 67 -4.20 10.44 -2.25
C GLY A 67 -3.99 9.97 -0.81
N GLY A 68 -2.82 9.35 -0.54
CA GLY A 68 -2.53 8.69 0.75
C GLY A 68 -2.57 9.64 1.96
N ALA A 69 -2.13 10.89 1.82
CA ALA A 69 -2.22 11.87 2.90
C ALA A 69 -3.67 12.18 3.29
N LYS A 70 -4.59 12.21 2.32
CA LYS A 70 -6.01 12.48 2.57
C LYS A 70 -6.68 11.30 3.29
N SER A 71 -6.36 10.06 2.90
CA SER A 71 -6.87 8.88 3.61
C SER A 71 -6.33 8.76 5.03
N LEU A 72 -5.05 9.13 5.26
CA LEU A 72 -4.48 9.23 6.60
C LEU A 72 -5.23 10.28 7.46
N GLN A 73 -5.51 11.46 6.90
CA GLN A 73 -6.26 12.51 7.60
C GLN A 73 -7.67 12.02 7.98
N ALA A 74 -8.34 11.26 7.11
CA ALA A 74 -9.64 10.66 7.41
C ALA A 74 -9.57 9.67 8.60
N LEU A 75 -8.51 8.86 8.70
CA LEU A 75 -8.29 7.98 9.86
C LEU A 75 -8.02 8.76 11.14
N VAL A 76 -7.13 9.75 11.09
CA VAL A 76 -6.82 10.60 12.25
C VAL A 76 -8.08 11.31 12.74
N GLY A 77 -8.89 11.86 11.82
CA GLY A 77 -10.16 12.52 12.10
C GLY A 77 -11.31 11.57 12.53
N GLY A 78 -11.12 10.24 12.40
CA GLY A 78 -12.14 9.26 12.77
C GLY A 78 -13.25 9.05 11.73
N SER A 79 -13.08 9.53 10.50
CA SER A 79 -14.03 9.33 9.41
C SER A 79 -13.94 7.94 8.79
N VAL A 80 -12.85 7.22 9.02
CA VAL A 80 -12.66 5.82 8.63
C VAL A 80 -12.01 5.05 9.78
N ASP A 81 -12.25 3.73 9.83
CA ASP A 81 -11.75 2.83 10.88
C ASP A 81 -10.34 2.31 10.57
N ALA A 82 -10.05 2.09 9.30
CA ALA A 82 -8.80 1.53 8.79
C ALA A 82 -8.39 2.22 7.50
N VAL A 83 -7.11 2.11 7.14
CA VAL A 83 -6.60 2.64 5.87
C VAL A 83 -5.62 1.67 5.25
N THR A 84 -5.78 1.40 3.95
CA THR A 84 -4.64 0.94 3.15
C THR A 84 -3.84 2.16 2.71
N GLY A 85 -2.60 2.25 3.18
CA GLY A 85 -1.76 3.42 2.97
C GLY A 85 -0.27 3.07 3.00
N ALA A 86 0.56 4.09 3.16
CA ALA A 86 1.99 3.94 3.16
C ALA A 86 2.54 3.72 4.58
N TYR A 87 3.53 2.81 4.72
CA TYR A 87 4.13 2.48 6.02
C TYR A 87 4.79 3.68 6.70
N GLU A 88 5.45 4.54 5.95
CA GLU A 88 6.07 5.76 6.48
C GLU A 88 5.08 6.71 7.17
N HIS A 89 3.79 6.59 6.90
CA HIS A 89 2.77 7.32 7.64
C HIS A 89 2.72 6.92 9.11
N THR A 90 2.90 5.63 9.43
CA THR A 90 2.92 5.17 10.84
C THR A 90 4.09 5.77 11.60
N ILE A 91 5.26 5.86 10.96
CA ILE A 91 6.47 6.47 11.54
C ILE A 91 6.24 7.96 11.83
N ARG A 92 5.70 8.70 10.83
CA ARG A 92 5.42 10.13 11.01
C ARG A 92 4.33 10.41 12.03
N MET A 93 3.36 9.50 12.17
CA MET A 93 2.29 9.66 13.16
C MET A 93 2.80 9.37 14.58
N GLN A 94 3.72 8.41 14.77
CA GLN A 94 4.38 8.20 16.06
C GLN A 94 5.17 9.44 16.49
N GLU A 95 5.90 10.09 15.60
CA GLU A 95 6.61 11.36 15.90
C GLU A 95 5.63 12.45 16.37
N LYS A 96 4.40 12.47 15.82
CA LYS A 96 3.36 13.42 16.21
C LYS A 96 2.52 12.98 17.41
N GLY A 97 2.91 11.93 18.11
CA GLY A 97 2.19 11.38 19.26
C GLY A 97 0.88 10.69 18.91
N GLN A 98 0.68 10.32 17.63
CA GLN A 98 -0.49 9.57 17.17
C GLN A 98 -0.13 8.09 17.05
N ASP A 99 -0.74 7.23 17.87
CA ASP A 99 -0.45 5.79 17.88
C ASP A 99 -1.23 5.06 16.78
N ILE A 100 -0.69 5.15 15.55
CA ILE A 100 -1.18 4.44 14.36
C ILE A 100 -0.18 3.35 14.02
N ARG A 101 -0.67 2.12 13.83
CA ARG A 101 0.17 0.94 13.60
C ARG A 101 -0.26 0.18 12.37
N ALA A 102 0.70 -0.27 11.58
CA ALA A 102 0.47 -1.25 10.53
C ALA A 102 0.26 -2.64 11.13
N VAL A 103 -0.56 -3.48 10.47
CA VAL A 103 -0.89 -4.84 10.94
C VAL A 103 -0.58 -5.91 9.89
N ILE A 104 -0.39 -5.52 8.64
CA ILE A 104 0.08 -6.39 7.55
C ILE A 104 0.75 -5.54 6.48
N GLU A 105 1.90 -6.03 5.96
CA GLU A 105 2.55 -5.49 4.77
C GLU A 105 1.86 -6.01 3.51
N LEU A 106 1.49 -5.11 2.62
CA LEU A 106 0.88 -5.43 1.32
C LEU A 106 1.89 -5.29 0.18
N GLY A 107 2.77 -4.29 0.28
CA GLY A 107 3.83 -4.02 -0.68
C GLY A 107 5.18 -3.88 -0.01
N ARG A 108 6.16 -4.67 -0.45
CA ARG A 108 7.54 -4.68 0.05
C ARG A 108 8.44 -3.64 -0.62
N PHE A 109 7.97 -3.05 -1.73
CA PHE A 109 8.63 -1.97 -2.46
C PHE A 109 7.65 -0.83 -2.71
N PRO A 110 8.13 0.43 -2.83
CA PRO A 110 7.25 1.56 -3.08
C PRO A 110 6.49 1.48 -4.40
N GLY A 111 7.09 0.91 -5.45
CA GLY A 111 6.51 0.91 -6.79
C GLY A 111 6.33 2.31 -7.38
N ILE A 112 6.88 3.33 -6.72
CA ILE A 112 6.79 4.73 -7.12
C ILE A 112 7.84 5.02 -8.18
N VAL A 113 7.44 5.78 -9.19
CA VAL A 113 8.31 6.27 -10.26
C VAL A 113 8.31 7.79 -10.25
N LEU A 114 9.49 8.39 -10.34
CA LEU A 114 9.66 9.79 -10.66
C LEU A 114 9.98 9.89 -12.16
N ALA A 115 9.06 10.49 -12.91
CA ALA A 115 9.18 10.69 -14.34
C ALA A 115 9.11 12.18 -14.67
N VAL A 116 9.82 12.61 -15.68
CA VAL A 116 9.96 14.01 -16.11
C VAL A 116 9.48 14.14 -17.54
N LYS A 117 8.83 15.24 -17.86
CA LYS A 117 8.33 15.54 -19.19
C LYS A 117 9.44 15.48 -20.23
N THR A 118 9.20 14.85 -21.37
CA THR A 118 10.20 14.59 -22.40
C THR A 118 10.90 15.86 -22.91
N GLU A 119 10.22 17.02 -22.89
CA GLU A 119 10.82 18.31 -23.29
C GLU A 119 12.00 18.76 -22.39
N HIS A 120 12.13 18.19 -21.18
CA HIS A 120 13.24 18.44 -20.27
C HIS A 120 14.36 17.40 -20.41
N GLN A 121 14.24 16.44 -21.34
CA GLN A 121 15.26 15.43 -21.60
C GLN A 121 16.60 16.11 -22.02
N GLY A 122 17.68 15.69 -21.39
CA GLY A 122 19.00 16.30 -21.57
C GLY A 122 19.30 17.48 -20.64
N LYS A 123 18.29 18.15 -20.07
CA LYS A 123 18.45 19.19 -19.04
C LYS A 123 18.40 18.59 -17.62
N VAL A 124 17.45 17.69 -17.37
CA VAL A 124 17.26 17.01 -16.08
C VAL A 124 17.99 15.68 -16.12
N LYS A 125 19.04 15.54 -15.31
CA LYS A 125 19.86 14.32 -15.17
C LYS A 125 19.79 13.72 -13.78
N SER A 126 19.38 14.52 -12.79
CA SER A 126 19.26 14.14 -11.38
C SER A 126 18.05 14.83 -10.74
N ALA A 127 17.67 14.39 -9.55
CA ALA A 127 16.58 15.04 -8.82
C ALA A 127 16.94 16.48 -8.37
N ALA A 128 18.22 16.84 -8.25
CA ALA A 128 18.63 18.22 -7.96
C ALA A 128 18.29 19.21 -9.09
N ASP A 129 18.20 18.72 -10.34
CA ASP A 129 17.90 19.54 -11.51
C ASP A 129 16.39 19.91 -11.59
N LEU A 130 15.54 19.38 -10.70
CA LEU A 130 14.11 19.68 -10.65
C LEU A 130 13.78 21.04 -10.01
N LYS A 131 14.79 21.79 -9.59
CA LYS A 131 14.62 23.14 -8.99
C LYS A 131 13.75 24.04 -9.86
N GLY A 132 12.73 24.67 -9.25
CA GLY A 132 11.77 25.55 -9.91
C GLY A 132 10.62 24.84 -10.63
N MET A 133 10.65 23.51 -10.73
CA MET A 133 9.64 22.73 -11.45
C MET A 133 8.39 22.49 -10.62
N LYS A 134 7.27 22.27 -11.32
CA LYS A 134 6.00 21.79 -10.76
C LYS A 134 5.98 20.27 -10.84
N ILE A 135 5.90 19.62 -9.69
CA ILE A 135 5.93 18.15 -9.60
C ILE A 135 4.55 17.64 -9.16
N GLY A 136 3.89 16.88 -10.02
CA GLY A 136 2.65 16.19 -9.70
C GLY A 136 2.90 15.05 -8.72
N VAL A 137 2.09 14.99 -7.68
CA VAL A 137 2.06 13.90 -6.69
C VAL A 137 0.63 13.49 -6.44
N THR A 138 0.37 12.30 -5.89
CA THR A 138 -1.02 11.90 -5.58
C THR A 138 -1.70 12.91 -4.65
N ALA A 139 -1.01 13.33 -3.60
CA ALA A 139 -1.34 14.51 -2.78
C ALA A 139 -0.07 14.97 -2.06
N PRO A 140 0.11 16.28 -1.77
CA PRO A 140 1.16 16.74 -0.87
C PRO A 140 1.07 16.01 0.49
N GLY A 141 2.21 15.50 0.98
CA GLY A 141 2.30 14.68 2.19
C GLY A 141 2.02 13.19 2.00
N SER A 142 1.76 12.72 0.79
CA SER A 142 1.69 11.29 0.45
C SER A 142 3.10 10.72 0.18
N SER A 143 3.23 9.39 0.12
CA SER A 143 4.49 8.70 -0.20
C SER A 143 5.13 9.15 -1.51
N THR A 144 4.31 9.46 -2.52
CA THR A 144 4.78 10.03 -3.79
C THR A 144 5.49 11.37 -3.61
N ASN A 145 5.07 12.20 -2.65
CA ASN A 145 5.76 13.43 -2.30
C ASN A 145 7.05 13.14 -1.50
N PHE A 146 7.00 12.24 -0.52
CA PHE A 146 8.19 11.88 0.27
C PHE A 146 9.28 11.26 -0.59
N PHE A 147 8.92 10.47 -1.59
CA PHE A 147 9.85 9.91 -2.56
C PHE A 147 10.65 10.98 -3.28
N VAL A 148 9.99 12.03 -3.76
CA VAL A 148 10.67 13.18 -4.41
C VAL A 148 11.54 13.95 -3.43
N ASN A 149 11.02 14.24 -2.22
CA ASN A 149 11.79 14.93 -1.19
C ASN A 149 13.10 14.21 -0.89
N TYR A 150 13.01 12.89 -0.72
CA TYR A 150 14.17 12.03 -0.50
C TYR A 150 15.16 12.06 -1.66
N LEU A 151 14.69 11.92 -2.90
CA LEU A 151 15.56 11.93 -4.07
C LEU A 151 16.28 13.27 -4.26
N ILE A 152 15.57 14.38 -4.03
CA ILE A 152 16.16 15.73 -4.11
C ILE A 152 17.22 15.91 -3.00
N ALA A 153 16.88 15.54 -1.75
CA ALA A 153 17.82 15.64 -0.64
C ALA A 153 19.06 14.75 -0.85
N LYS A 154 18.87 13.51 -1.32
CA LYS A 154 19.95 12.58 -1.65
C LYS A 154 20.86 13.10 -2.75
N ALA A 155 20.31 13.88 -3.69
CA ALA A 155 21.08 14.54 -4.77
C ALA A 155 21.71 15.88 -4.33
N GLY A 156 21.61 16.27 -3.05
CA GLY A 156 22.14 17.51 -2.51
C GLY A 156 21.30 18.77 -2.81
N GLY A 157 20.08 18.59 -3.30
CA GLY A 157 19.12 19.67 -3.57
C GLY A 157 18.23 20.00 -2.37
N ASN A 158 17.41 21.04 -2.51
CA ASN A 158 16.42 21.42 -1.53
C ASN A 158 15.00 21.20 -2.09
N TYR A 159 14.24 20.28 -1.50
CA TYR A 159 12.88 19.97 -1.94
C TYR A 159 11.89 21.13 -1.77
N LYS A 160 12.26 22.18 -1.03
CA LYS A 160 11.46 23.42 -0.92
C LYS A 160 11.59 24.31 -2.17
N ASP A 161 12.54 24.01 -3.04
CA ASP A 161 12.75 24.75 -4.30
C ASP A 161 11.85 24.23 -5.44
N VAL A 162 10.98 23.26 -5.21
CA VAL A 162 10.00 22.74 -6.16
C VAL A 162 8.57 22.98 -5.69
N ALA A 163 7.61 23.02 -6.62
CA ALA A 163 6.19 23.13 -6.29
C ALA A 163 5.52 21.77 -6.42
N PHE A 164 4.91 21.27 -5.33
CA PHE A 164 4.13 20.02 -5.34
C PHE A 164 2.67 20.28 -5.65
N ILE A 165 2.16 19.64 -6.71
CA ILE A 165 0.76 19.73 -7.17
C ILE A 165 0.07 18.38 -6.94
N GLY A 166 -1.05 18.39 -6.21
CA GLY A 166 -1.86 17.19 -6.01
C GLY A 166 -2.66 16.87 -7.26
N VAL A 167 -2.25 15.86 -8.03
CA VAL A 167 -2.89 15.45 -9.29
C VAL A 167 -3.73 14.18 -9.16
N GLY A 168 -3.74 13.55 -7.97
CA GLY A 168 -4.48 12.32 -7.74
C GLY A 168 -3.80 11.07 -8.32
N ALA A 169 -4.60 10.01 -8.52
CA ALA A 169 -4.14 8.64 -8.72
C ALA A 169 -4.75 7.96 -9.96
N GLY A 170 -5.18 8.70 -10.95
CA GLY A 170 -5.87 8.14 -12.12
C GLY A 170 -5.75 9.01 -13.36
N ALA A 171 -6.77 9.03 -14.19
CA ALA A 171 -6.81 9.77 -15.47
C ALA A 171 -6.50 11.27 -15.31
N GLY A 172 -6.86 11.88 -14.17
CA GLY A 172 -6.53 13.28 -13.85
C GLY A 172 -5.02 13.53 -13.82
N ALA A 173 -4.24 12.60 -13.27
CA ALA A 173 -2.79 12.70 -13.21
C ALA A 173 -2.16 12.61 -14.61
N VAL A 174 -2.68 11.71 -15.46
CA VAL A 174 -2.28 11.61 -16.88
C VAL A 174 -2.58 12.92 -17.60
N ALA A 175 -3.79 13.45 -17.45
CA ALA A 175 -4.23 14.69 -18.08
C ALA A 175 -3.39 15.91 -17.64
N ALA A 176 -3.04 16.03 -16.36
CA ALA A 176 -2.21 17.11 -15.84
C ALA A 176 -0.83 17.15 -16.53
N MET A 177 -0.20 15.97 -16.73
CA MET A 177 1.06 15.85 -17.44
C MET A 177 0.89 16.22 -18.93
N GLN A 178 -0.11 15.66 -19.60
CA GLN A 178 -0.34 15.89 -21.03
C GLN A 178 -0.64 17.35 -21.34
N LYS A 179 -1.37 18.05 -20.46
CA LYS A 179 -1.68 19.48 -20.61
C LYS A 179 -0.52 20.42 -20.21
N GLY A 180 0.59 19.89 -19.68
CA GLY A 180 1.70 20.70 -19.20
C GLY A 180 1.41 21.49 -17.93
N GLU A 181 0.46 21.05 -17.11
CA GLU A 181 0.16 21.63 -15.80
C GLU A 181 1.27 21.33 -14.78
N ILE A 182 2.05 20.26 -15.04
CA ILE A 182 3.19 19.80 -14.27
C ILE A 182 4.38 19.46 -15.19
N ASP A 183 5.60 19.64 -14.70
CA ASP A 183 6.85 19.37 -15.41
C ASP A 183 7.40 17.97 -15.17
N ALA A 184 7.10 17.43 -13.98
CA ALA A 184 7.47 16.08 -13.56
C ALA A 184 6.32 15.45 -12.76
N ILE A 185 6.33 14.14 -12.62
CA ILE A 185 5.32 13.41 -11.86
C ILE A 185 5.98 12.31 -11.01
N SER A 186 5.58 12.22 -9.76
CA SER A 186 5.83 11.08 -8.91
C SER A 186 4.52 10.35 -8.68
N ASN A 187 4.38 9.18 -9.27
CA ASN A 187 3.14 8.40 -9.24
C ASN A 187 3.45 6.91 -9.37
N LEU A 188 2.43 6.11 -9.55
CA LEU A 188 2.48 4.65 -9.63
C LEU A 188 1.74 4.16 -10.87
N ASP A 189 1.87 2.88 -11.17
CA ASP A 189 1.09 2.23 -12.22
C ASP A 189 -0.40 2.12 -11.82
N PRO A 190 -1.31 2.24 -12.79
CA PRO A 190 -1.08 2.29 -14.25
C PRO A 190 -0.79 3.67 -14.83
N VAL A 191 -0.78 4.75 -14.01
CA VAL A 191 -0.58 6.14 -14.48
C VAL A 191 0.78 6.28 -15.18
N ILE A 192 1.86 5.75 -14.57
CA ILE A 192 3.20 5.84 -15.12
C ILE A 192 3.30 5.06 -16.43
N SER A 193 2.86 3.80 -16.48
CA SER A 193 2.88 3.00 -17.71
C SER A 193 2.13 3.70 -18.86
N LYS A 194 1.01 4.41 -18.56
CA LYS A 194 0.29 5.19 -19.57
C LYS A 194 1.12 6.33 -20.13
N LEU A 195 1.79 7.09 -19.26
CA LEU A 195 2.63 8.20 -19.67
C LEU A 195 3.91 7.76 -20.42
N GLU A 196 4.49 6.61 -20.03
CA GLU A 196 5.61 5.98 -20.74
C GLU A 196 5.19 5.53 -22.15
N MET A 197 4.05 4.84 -22.27
CA MET A 197 3.50 4.40 -23.56
C MET A 197 3.23 5.59 -24.50
N ASP A 198 2.68 6.67 -23.96
CA ASP A 198 2.40 7.91 -24.72
C ASP A 198 3.70 8.69 -25.05
N LYS A 199 4.85 8.25 -24.56
CA LYS A 199 6.16 8.91 -24.72
C LYS A 199 6.19 10.38 -24.26
N THR A 200 5.34 10.72 -23.30
CA THR A 200 5.23 12.07 -22.74
C THR A 200 6.27 12.35 -21.67
N VAL A 201 6.85 11.27 -21.10
CA VAL A 201 7.83 11.34 -20.01
C VAL A 201 9.03 10.44 -20.27
N PHE A 202 10.12 10.73 -19.56
CA PHE A 202 11.23 9.81 -19.34
C PHE A 202 11.38 9.55 -17.84
N VAL A 203 11.81 8.35 -17.48
CA VAL A 203 11.96 7.93 -16.09
C VAL A 203 13.28 8.44 -15.53
N LEU A 204 13.22 9.10 -14.36
CA LEU A 204 14.39 9.58 -13.62
C LEU A 204 14.74 8.64 -12.45
N ALA A 205 13.74 8.08 -11.79
CA ALA A 205 13.92 7.09 -10.72
C ALA A 205 12.75 6.11 -10.70
N ASP A 206 13.03 4.82 -10.54
CA ASP A 206 12.05 3.73 -10.60
C ASP A 206 12.25 2.75 -9.45
N SER A 207 11.26 2.62 -8.58
CA SER A 207 11.25 1.67 -7.46
C SER A 207 10.26 0.51 -7.66
N ARG A 208 9.83 0.21 -8.89
CA ARG A 208 8.91 -0.90 -9.20
C ARG A 208 9.54 -2.29 -9.04
N THR A 209 10.87 -2.38 -9.02
CA THR A 209 11.60 -3.63 -8.87
C THR A 209 12.48 -3.64 -7.61
N GLU A 210 12.89 -4.83 -7.17
CA GLU A 210 13.85 -4.97 -6.07
C GLU A 210 15.18 -4.29 -6.39
N ALA A 211 15.68 -4.47 -7.61
CA ALA A 211 16.91 -3.85 -8.07
C ALA A 211 16.82 -2.32 -8.05
N GLY A 212 15.73 -1.74 -8.58
CA GLY A 212 15.49 -0.29 -8.57
C GLY A 212 15.34 0.24 -7.15
N THR A 213 14.58 -0.44 -6.30
CA THR A 213 14.43 -0.08 -4.88
C THR A 213 15.77 -0.10 -4.15
N LYS A 214 16.58 -1.13 -4.35
CA LYS A 214 17.93 -1.23 -3.75
C LYS A 214 18.87 -0.12 -4.25
N ALA A 215 18.82 0.22 -5.52
CA ALA A 215 19.63 1.34 -6.08
C ALA A 215 19.25 2.69 -5.45
N ILE A 216 17.97 2.90 -5.16
CA ILE A 216 17.47 4.14 -4.58
C ILE A 216 17.70 4.20 -3.07
N PHE A 217 17.31 3.17 -2.31
CA PHE A 217 17.30 3.18 -0.85
C PHE A 217 18.44 2.40 -0.19
N GLY A 218 19.23 1.66 -0.96
CA GLY A 218 20.30 0.80 -0.43
C GLY A 218 19.82 -0.57 0.10
N GLY A 219 18.52 -0.81 0.13
CA GLY A 219 17.89 -2.05 0.64
C GLY A 219 16.40 -2.09 0.37
N SER A 220 15.68 -2.94 1.11
CA SER A 220 14.22 -2.98 1.09
C SER A 220 13.64 -1.67 1.64
N ASN A 221 12.48 -1.27 1.15
CA ASN A 221 11.73 -0.13 1.69
C ASN A 221 10.25 -0.49 1.69
N PRO A 222 9.71 -1.00 2.81
CA PRO A 222 8.31 -1.41 2.91
C PRO A 222 7.39 -0.24 2.57
N ALA A 223 6.28 -0.55 1.92
CA ALA A 223 5.47 0.47 1.30
C ALA A 223 3.99 0.34 1.64
N ALA A 224 3.19 -0.35 0.82
CA ALA A 224 1.77 -0.51 1.10
C ALA A 224 1.53 -1.36 2.34
N VAL A 225 0.68 -0.89 3.23
CA VAL A 225 0.26 -1.57 4.47
C VAL A 225 -1.22 -1.34 4.73
N LEU A 226 -1.81 -2.18 5.57
CA LEU A 226 -3.03 -1.85 6.31
C LEU A 226 -2.62 -1.28 7.66
N TYR A 227 -3.08 -0.07 8.00
CA TYR A 227 -2.85 0.52 9.32
C TYR A 227 -4.14 1.03 9.98
N LEU A 228 -4.15 1.03 11.31
CA LEU A 228 -5.27 1.44 12.15
C LEU A 228 -4.74 2.22 13.37
N LYS A 229 -5.63 2.89 14.08
CA LYS A 229 -5.30 3.42 15.42
C LYS A 229 -5.09 2.25 16.39
N ASN A 230 -4.11 2.34 17.27
CA ASN A 230 -3.82 1.26 18.22
C ASN A 230 -4.98 0.96 19.16
N ASP A 231 -5.73 1.97 19.58
CA ASP A 231 -6.91 1.77 20.42
C ASP A 231 -8.02 0.95 19.71
N PHE A 232 -8.14 1.08 18.38
CA PHE A 232 -9.04 0.23 17.60
C PHE A 232 -8.54 -1.23 17.59
N ILE A 233 -7.22 -1.42 17.36
CA ILE A 233 -6.58 -2.75 17.34
C ILE A 233 -6.79 -3.48 18.68
N GLU A 234 -6.64 -2.77 19.79
CA GLU A 234 -6.79 -3.32 21.14
C GLU A 234 -8.25 -3.64 21.47
N LYS A 235 -9.19 -2.79 21.06
CA LYS A 235 -10.63 -2.99 21.31
C LYS A 235 -11.27 -4.00 20.38
N ASN A 236 -10.71 -4.22 19.18
CA ASN A 236 -11.31 -5.03 18.12
C ASN A 236 -10.29 -6.05 17.56
N PRO A 237 -9.70 -6.93 18.37
CA PRO A 237 -8.66 -7.85 17.91
C PRO A 237 -9.18 -8.88 16.89
N GLN A 238 -10.43 -9.37 17.00
CA GLN A 238 -10.98 -10.32 16.02
C GLN A 238 -11.29 -9.63 14.69
N THR A 239 -11.82 -8.39 14.73
CA THR A 239 -12.02 -7.57 13.53
C THR A 239 -10.69 -7.30 12.84
N THR A 240 -9.63 -6.96 13.59
CA THR A 240 -8.29 -6.75 13.05
C THR A 240 -7.74 -8.03 12.43
N GLN A 241 -7.91 -9.19 13.07
CA GLN A 241 -7.49 -10.49 12.53
C GLN A 241 -8.25 -10.82 11.24
N ALA A 242 -9.56 -10.59 11.20
CA ALA A 242 -10.39 -10.82 10.02
C ALA A 242 -9.94 -9.95 8.83
N LEU A 243 -9.62 -8.66 9.07
CA LEU A 243 -9.03 -7.80 8.04
C LEU A 243 -7.69 -8.36 7.52
N VAL A 244 -6.78 -8.73 8.42
CA VAL A 244 -5.47 -9.30 8.06
C VAL A 244 -5.64 -10.60 7.27
N ASN A 245 -6.57 -11.48 7.66
CA ASN A 245 -6.86 -12.72 6.94
C ASN A 245 -7.33 -12.43 5.50
N ALA A 246 -8.26 -11.46 5.31
CA ALA A 246 -8.77 -11.09 4.00
C ALA A 246 -7.66 -10.56 3.07
N PHE A 247 -6.80 -9.69 3.60
CA PHE A 247 -5.66 -9.17 2.83
C PHE A 247 -4.61 -10.25 2.56
N HIS A 248 -4.34 -11.13 3.51
CA HIS A 248 -3.41 -12.23 3.30
C HIS A 248 -3.89 -13.17 2.19
N LYS A 249 -5.20 -13.51 2.15
CA LYS A 249 -5.79 -14.27 1.03
C LYS A 249 -5.57 -13.59 -0.32
N ALA A 250 -5.70 -12.25 -0.36
CA ALA A 250 -5.41 -11.48 -1.58
C ALA A 250 -3.94 -11.57 -1.99
N LEU A 251 -3.00 -11.49 -1.05
CA LEU A 251 -1.56 -11.64 -1.31
C LEU A 251 -1.22 -13.06 -1.81
N VAL A 252 -1.80 -14.09 -1.21
CA VAL A 252 -1.62 -15.49 -1.65
C VAL A 252 -2.14 -15.68 -3.07
N TRP A 253 -3.32 -15.14 -3.39
CA TRP A 253 -3.87 -15.20 -4.74
C TRP A 253 -2.96 -14.47 -5.74
N LEU A 254 -2.51 -13.24 -5.42
CA LEU A 254 -1.61 -12.45 -6.26
C LEU A 254 -0.25 -13.13 -6.49
N ALA A 255 0.22 -13.96 -5.56
CA ALA A 255 1.49 -14.66 -5.72
C ALA A 255 1.52 -15.63 -6.92
N THR A 256 0.35 -16.09 -7.39
CA THR A 256 0.21 -17.05 -8.49
C THR A 256 -0.63 -16.54 -9.66
N ALA A 257 -1.33 -15.40 -9.49
CA ALA A 257 -2.18 -14.82 -10.52
C ALA A 257 -1.36 -14.32 -11.72
N LYS A 258 -1.89 -14.53 -12.92
CA LYS A 258 -1.35 -13.94 -14.15
C LYS A 258 -1.94 -12.54 -14.36
N PRO A 259 -1.28 -11.65 -15.11
CA PRO A 259 -1.83 -10.33 -15.42
C PRO A 259 -3.26 -10.36 -16.00
N ALA A 260 -3.59 -11.37 -16.80
CA ALA A 260 -4.94 -11.55 -17.35
C ALA A 260 -5.98 -11.87 -16.27
N ASP A 261 -5.62 -12.65 -15.23
CA ASP A 261 -6.50 -12.99 -14.12
C ASP A 261 -6.79 -11.74 -13.26
N VAL A 262 -5.74 -10.92 -13.04
CA VAL A 262 -5.87 -9.63 -12.35
C VAL A 262 -6.80 -8.70 -13.13
N ALA A 263 -6.56 -8.53 -14.44
CA ALA A 263 -7.39 -7.69 -15.29
C ALA A 263 -8.85 -8.17 -15.34
N ALA A 264 -9.11 -9.48 -15.32
CA ALA A 264 -10.46 -10.02 -15.25
C ALA A 264 -11.16 -9.81 -13.89
N THR A 265 -10.40 -9.50 -12.84
CA THR A 265 -10.93 -9.36 -11.47
C THR A 265 -11.22 -7.90 -11.12
N VAL A 266 -10.42 -6.94 -11.60
CA VAL A 266 -10.57 -5.53 -11.26
C VAL A 266 -11.62 -4.82 -12.10
N PRO A 267 -12.20 -3.69 -11.65
CA PRO A 267 -13.10 -2.88 -12.46
C PRO A 267 -12.44 -2.37 -13.75
N GLU A 268 -13.17 -2.36 -14.85
CA GLU A 268 -12.69 -1.92 -16.16
C GLU A 268 -12.17 -0.46 -16.15
N ALA A 269 -12.77 0.39 -15.32
CA ALA A 269 -12.34 1.79 -15.14
C ALA A 269 -10.87 1.93 -14.73
N TYR A 270 -10.24 0.87 -14.19
CA TYR A 270 -8.83 0.90 -13.78
C TYR A 270 -7.85 0.78 -14.96
N TYR A 271 -8.32 0.36 -16.13
CA TYR A 271 -7.47 0.15 -17.33
C TYR A 271 -7.01 1.46 -17.98
N LEU A 272 -7.52 2.63 -17.56
CA LEU A 272 -7.28 3.92 -18.23
C LEU A 272 -7.58 3.85 -19.74
N GLY A 273 -8.59 3.06 -20.12
CA GLY A 273 -9.02 2.86 -21.51
C GLY A 273 -8.23 1.81 -22.29
N ASP A 274 -7.20 1.19 -21.70
CA ASP A 274 -6.36 0.19 -22.39
C ASP A 274 -6.07 -1.02 -21.49
N LYS A 275 -6.75 -2.12 -21.74
CA LYS A 275 -6.58 -3.37 -21.01
C LYS A 275 -5.21 -4.01 -21.20
N ALA A 276 -4.61 -3.90 -22.39
CA ALA A 276 -3.31 -4.48 -22.69
C ALA A 276 -2.21 -3.73 -21.91
N LEU A 277 -2.29 -2.40 -21.90
CA LEU A 277 -1.44 -1.55 -21.05
C LEU A 277 -1.57 -1.93 -19.58
N TYR A 278 -2.80 -2.08 -19.08
CA TYR A 278 -3.03 -2.44 -17.68
C TYR A 278 -2.39 -3.78 -17.32
N MET A 279 -2.49 -4.80 -18.21
CA MET A 279 -1.86 -6.09 -18.00
C MET A 279 -0.32 -5.99 -17.96
N GLU A 280 0.28 -5.16 -18.80
CA GLU A 280 1.75 -4.92 -18.76
C GLU A 280 2.15 -4.18 -17.47
N ALA A 281 1.39 -3.17 -17.06
CA ALA A 281 1.58 -2.48 -15.78
C ALA A 281 1.49 -3.44 -14.59
N VAL A 282 0.51 -4.35 -14.59
CA VAL A 282 0.39 -5.41 -13.57
C VAL A 282 1.64 -6.29 -13.56
N LYS A 283 2.09 -6.76 -14.73
CA LYS A 283 3.29 -7.58 -14.85
C LYS A 283 4.52 -6.90 -14.23
N ASN A 284 4.71 -5.62 -14.52
CA ASN A 284 5.81 -4.81 -14.00
C ASN A 284 5.73 -4.58 -12.47
N SER A 285 4.53 -4.65 -11.91
CA SER A 285 4.28 -4.40 -10.48
C SER A 285 4.18 -5.67 -9.62
N MET A 286 4.14 -6.87 -10.20
CA MET A 286 3.93 -8.13 -9.45
C MET A 286 5.01 -8.40 -8.39
N GLU A 287 6.22 -7.89 -8.60
CA GLU A 287 7.31 -8.04 -7.65
C GLU A 287 7.12 -7.20 -6.39
N THR A 288 6.33 -6.14 -6.46
CA THR A 288 6.12 -5.22 -5.33
C THR A 288 5.32 -5.84 -4.18
N TYR A 289 4.48 -6.85 -4.46
CA TYR A 289 3.59 -7.40 -3.42
C TYR A 289 4.34 -8.27 -2.42
N SER A 290 3.99 -8.07 -1.14
CA SER A 290 4.56 -8.84 -0.04
C SER A 290 4.23 -10.33 -0.19
N ARG A 291 5.20 -11.20 0.14
CA ARG A 291 5.02 -12.65 0.17
C ARG A 291 4.75 -13.18 1.57
N THR A 292 5.01 -12.38 2.59
CA THR A 292 4.91 -12.78 4.00
C THR A 292 3.89 -11.97 4.78
N GLY A 293 3.57 -10.75 4.34
CA GLY A 293 2.77 -9.78 5.09
C GLY A 293 3.51 -9.15 6.27
N VAL A 294 4.80 -9.48 6.48
CA VAL A 294 5.60 -9.03 7.63
C VAL A 294 6.63 -8.01 7.20
N ILE A 295 6.67 -6.87 7.89
CA ILE A 295 7.73 -5.88 7.72
C ILE A 295 8.95 -6.31 8.52
N SER A 296 10.11 -6.39 7.87
CA SER A 296 11.38 -6.72 8.53
C SER A 296 11.91 -5.53 9.35
N PRO A 297 12.68 -5.76 10.43
CA PRO A 297 13.35 -4.70 11.17
C PRO A 297 14.23 -3.79 10.29
N ASP A 298 14.95 -4.37 9.33
CA ASP A 298 15.77 -3.61 8.38
C ASP A 298 14.90 -2.74 7.46
N GLY A 299 13.73 -3.25 7.06
CA GLY A 299 12.73 -2.47 6.31
C GLY A 299 12.20 -1.29 7.11
N MET A 300 11.85 -1.48 8.38
CA MET A 300 11.42 -0.39 9.27
C MET A 300 12.48 0.70 9.37
N LYS A 301 13.75 0.29 9.57
CA LYS A 301 14.89 1.20 9.65
C LYS A 301 15.14 1.94 8.33
N SER A 302 15.01 1.23 7.20
CA SER A 302 15.16 1.84 5.87
C SER A 302 14.12 2.94 5.64
N ALA A 303 12.85 2.67 5.94
CA ALA A 303 11.77 3.67 5.81
C ALA A 303 11.98 4.88 6.75
N TYR A 304 12.43 4.65 7.99
CA TYR A 304 12.79 5.74 8.90
C TYR A 304 13.96 6.57 8.36
N ASN A 305 15.03 5.93 7.91
CA ASN A 305 16.20 6.62 7.36
C ASN A 305 15.85 7.45 6.11
N MET A 306 14.95 6.94 5.27
CA MET A 306 14.45 7.68 4.11
C MET A 306 13.76 8.98 4.54
N LEU A 307 12.90 8.92 5.54
CA LEU A 307 12.21 10.11 6.07
C LEU A 307 13.19 11.08 6.75
N ALA A 308 14.09 10.58 7.57
CA ALA A 308 15.07 11.37 8.30
C ALA A 308 16.06 12.13 7.39
N GLN A 309 16.21 11.71 6.13
CA GLN A 309 17.07 12.38 5.15
C GLN A 309 16.56 13.78 4.79
N PHE A 310 15.26 14.05 4.88
CA PHE A 310 14.67 15.33 4.51
C PHE A 310 13.78 15.95 5.60
N ASP A 311 13.50 15.24 6.69
CA ASP A 311 12.67 15.71 7.80
C ASP A 311 13.52 15.81 9.08
N GLU A 312 13.94 17.03 9.42
CA GLU A 312 14.78 17.29 10.59
C GLU A 312 14.11 16.90 11.92
N GLY A 313 12.78 16.99 12.00
CA GLY A 313 12.02 16.58 13.19
C GLY A 313 12.19 15.10 13.44
N LEU A 314 11.98 14.30 12.40
CA LEU A 314 12.17 12.84 12.44
C LEU A 314 13.63 12.46 12.68
N ALA A 315 14.60 13.15 12.05
CA ALA A 315 16.02 12.88 12.25
C ALA A 315 16.47 13.05 13.71
N LYS A 316 15.80 13.93 14.47
CA LYS A 316 16.07 14.19 15.89
C LYS A 316 15.18 13.38 16.85
N ALA A 317 14.11 12.75 16.33
CA ALA A 317 13.15 12.02 17.15
C ALA A 317 13.72 10.66 17.60
N ASN A 318 13.60 10.35 18.88
CA ASN A 318 13.91 9.03 19.42
C ASN A 318 12.66 8.15 19.34
N LEU A 319 12.40 7.56 18.16
CA LEU A 319 11.23 6.73 17.91
C LEU A 319 11.49 5.25 18.16
N ASP A 320 10.54 4.60 18.81
CA ASP A 320 10.50 3.14 18.90
C ASP A 320 9.76 2.59 17.66
N LEU A 321 10.52 2.16 16.66
CA LEU A 321 9.95 1.60 15.42
C LEU A 321 9.13 0.34 15.65
N ASN A 322 9.31 -0.40 16.76
CA ASN A 322 8.47 -1.56 17.09
C ASN A 322 7.02 -1.16 17.37
N LYS A 323 6.75 0.12 17.67
CA LYS A 323 5.37 0.63 17.81
C LYS A 323 4.70 0.99 16.50
N THR A 324 5.39 0.89 15.38
CA THR A 324 4.82 1.22 14.06
C THR A 324 4.18 0.03 13.35
N PHE A 325 4.45 -1.20 13.83
CA PHE A 325 3.95 -2.44 13.24
C PHE A 325 3.59 -3.49 14.30
N VAL A 326 2.44 -4.13 14.16
CA VAL A 326 1.94 -5.22 15.02
C VAL A 326 1.84 -6.50 14.19
N ASP A 327 2.83 -7.38 14.31
CA ASP A 327 2.97 -8.58 13.48
C ASP A 327 2.18 -9.81 13.97
N LYS A 328 1.64 -9.77 15.20
CA LYS A 328 0.93 -10.91 15.81
C LYS A 328 -0.22 -11.43 14.96
N PHE A 329 -0.95 -10.52 14.28
CA PHE A 329 -2.10 -10.90 13.45
C PHE A 329 -1.68 -11.63 12.18
N VAL A 330 -0.67 -11.15 11.47
CA VAL A 330 -0.17 -11.81 10.26
C VAL A 330 0.51 -13.14 10.61
N LYS A 331 1.19 -13.24 11.75
CA LYS A 331 1.77 -14.49 12.26
C LYS A 331 0.72 -15.52 12.66
N ALA A 332 -0.47 -15.08 13.05
CA ALA A 332 -1.59 -15.96 13.43
C ALA A 332 -2.42 -16.46 12.24
N VAL A 333 -2.14 -15.99 11.02
CA VAL A 333 -2.84 -16.47 9.81
C VAL A 333 -2.54 -17.95 9.59
N LYS A 334 -3.61 -18.75 9.51
CA LYS A 334 -3.49 -20.18 9.19
C LYS A 334 -3.03 -20.34 7.72
N LYS A 335 -1.96 -21.07 7.53
CA LYS A 335 -1.40 -21.41 6.21
C LYS A 335 -2.28 -22.43 5.49
#